data_54a1cd05c1aece4d58323237c53ce16d
#
_entry.id   54a1cd05c1aece4d58323237c53ce16d
#
_cell.length_a   1.000
_cell.length_b   1.000
_cell.length_c   1.000
_cell.angle_alpha   90.00
_cell.angle_beta   90.00
_cell.angle_gamma   90.00
#
_symmetry.space_group_name_H-M   'P 1'
#
loop_
_entity.id
_entity.type
_entity.pdbx_description
1 polymer ?
#
loop_
_entity_poly.entity_id
_entity_poly.type
_entity_poly.pdbx_seq_one_letter_code
_entity_poly.pdbx_strand_id
1 'polypeptide(L)'
;MLAMTLISCCLAGPALAQDEPVVFGGGFIADDHFAYAGALIPLPGAQPDQGWAVRPVASAGAYDYRRNSADIEADFINLELSLVNRRSGDWGYLNLAAGARYSNTDLSRPDPQNRREGGQWDGMVSIDGARYAGAWRVGGYASYAFSIEDYYIRGEATRAVRPNGLRLGLETIIEGDPSYDRQSLGALVAFQPMTGTEVRVSVGGRKGDDDTEPYLAIGLSRSF
;
A
#
# COMPACT_ATOMS: atom_id res chain seq x y z
N MET A 1 1.85 1.55 22.81
CA MET A 1 2.03 0.22 22.19
C MET A 1 1.79 0.40 20.72
N LEU A 2 2.85 0.50 19.93
CA LEU A 2 2.77 0.74 18.49
C LEU A 2 3.15 -0.55 17.77
N ALA A 3 2.26 -1.09 17.00
CA ALA A 3 2.56 -2.13 16.04
C ALA A 3 2.32 -1.56 14.66
N MET A 4 3.24 -1.77 13.76
CA MET A 4 3.22 -1.20 12.42
C MET A 4 2.65 -2.15 11.40
N THR A 5 1.72 -1.65 10.64
CA THR A 5 1.09 -2.38 9.54
C THR A 5 1.82 -2.15 8.25
N LEU A 6 2.08 -3.22 7.56
CA LEU A 6 2.69 -3.21 6.25
C LEU A 6 1.70 -2.98 5.16
N ILE A 7 2.06 -2.03 4.37
CA ILE A 7 1.24 -1.50 3.32
C ILE A 7 1.73 -2.04 1.99
N SER A 8 0.92 -2.88 1.35
CA SER A 8 1.05 -3.13 -0.08
C SER A 8 0.23 -2.07 -0.83
N CYS A 9 0.85 -0.95 -1.16
CA CYS A 9 0.21 0.05 -2.01
C CYS A 9 0.35 -0.34 -3.47
N CYS A 10 -0.70 -0.91 -4.06
CA CYS A 10 -0.77 -1.00 -5.52
C CYS A 10 -1.11 0.36 -6.10
N LEU A 11 -0.12 0.95 -6.75
CA LEU A 11 -0.31 2.11 -7.61
C LEU A 11 -0.58 1.59 -9.01
N ALA A 12 -1.84 1.50 -9.41
CA ALA A 12 -2.12 1.30 -10.81
C ALA A 12 -2.17 2.66 -11.51
N GLY A 13 -1.40 2.80 -12.54
CA GLY A 13 -1.47 3.89 -13.50
C GLY A 13 -2.81 3.90 -14.25
N PRO A 14 -2.99 4.77 -15.25
CA PRO A 14 -4.19 4.79 -16.09
C PRO A 14 -4.45 3.40 -16.67
N ALA A 15 -5.72 3.05 -16.76
CA ALA A 15 -6.16 1.79 -17.35
C ALA A 15 -5.76 1.74 -18.83
N LEU A 16 -4.53 1.34 -19.09
CA LEU A 16 -4.10 0.89 -20.40
C LEU A 16 -4.45 -0.59 -20.50
N ALA A 17 -4.86 -1.03 -21.66
CA ALA A 17 -5.06 -2.43 -21.99
C ALA A 17 -3.79 -3.21 -21.59
N GLN A 18 -3.86 -4.00 -20.52
CA GLN A 18 -2.66 -4.50 -19.88
C GLN A 18 -2.53 -6.01 -20.02
N ASP A 19 -1.98 -6.43 -21.14
CA ASP A 19 -1.28 -7.72 -21.24
C ASP A 19 0.14 -7.63 -20.64
N GLU A 20 0.55 -6.45 -20.23
CA GLU A 20 1.90 -6.11 -19.81
C GLU A 20 2.03 -6.12 -18.29
N PRO A 21 3.18 -6.57 -17.75
CA PRO A 21 3.47 -6.50 -16.33
C PRO A 21 3.51 -5.04 -15.83
N VAL A 22 3.03 -4.80 -14.63
CA VAL A 22 3.21 -3.53 -13.92
C VAL A 22 4.17 -3.77 -12.78
N VAL A 23 5.26 -3.00 -12.72
CA VAL A 23 6.10 -2.92 -11.52
C VAL A 23 5.73 -1.69 -10.73
N PHE A 24 5.80 -1.81 -9.42
CA PHE A 24 5.50 -0.71 -8.52
C PHE A 24 6.37 -0.76 -7.27
N GLY A 25 6.52 0.37 -6.62
CA GLY A 25 7.23 0.49 -5.37
C GLY A 25 6.99 1.82 -4.73
N GLY A 26 7.47 1.97 -3.52
CA GLY A 26 7.35 3.21 -2.78
C GLY A 26 7.91 3.12 -1.38
N GLY A 27 7.69 4.18 -0.62
CA GLY A 27 8.07 4.27 0.77
C GLY A 27 7.24 5.30 1.50
N PHE A 28 7.31 5.19 2.80
CA PHE A 28 6.63 6.04 3.77
C PHE A 28 7.62 6.40 4.88
N ILE A 29 7.59 7.64 5.34
CA ILE A 29 8.43 8.15 6.41
C ILE A 29 7.56 9.01 7.33
N ALA A 30 7.55 8.65 8.60
CA ALA A 30 7.02 9.38 9.74
C ALA A 30 7.96 9.09 10.91
N ASP A 31 7.50 8.87 12.13
CA ASP A 31 8.31 8.31 13.22
C ASP A 31 8.74 6.86 12.91
N ASP A 32 7.95 6.16 12.11
CA ASP A 32 8.30 4.90 11.49
C ASP A 32 8.62 5.10 9.99
N HIS A 33 9.26 4.11 9.40
CA HIS A 33 9.55 4.14 7.98
C HIS A 33 9.52 2.76 7.36
N PHE A 34 9.10 2.68 6.11
CA PHE A 34 9.16 1.46 5.34
C PHE A 34 9.28 1.74 3.84
N ALA A 35 9.75 0.73 3.12
CA ALA A 35 9.78 0.70 1.67
C ALA A 35 9.18 -0.62 1.17
N TYR A 36 8.64 -0.60 -0.03
CA TYR A 36 8.09 -1.79 -0.68
C TYR A 36 8.36 -1.77 -2.18
N ALA A 37 8.39 -2.94 -2.77
CA ALA A 37 8.43 -3.14 -4.22
C ALA A 37 7.64 -4.39 -4.59
N GLY A 38 7.02 -4.38 -5.76
CA GLY A 38 6.24 -5.50 -6.26
C GLY A 38 5.98 -5.43 -7.75
N ALA A 39 5.32 -6.46 -8.25
CA ALA A 39 4.86 -6.53 -9.63
C ALA A 39 3.45 -7.12 -9.70
N LEU A 40 2.71 -6.74 -10.72
CA LEU A 40 1.47 -7.38 -11.14
C LEU A 40 1.74 -8.03 -12.49
N ILE A 41 1.75 -9.36 -12.52
CA ILE A 41 2.16 -10.16 -13.68
C ILE A 41 0.94 -10.90 -14.20
N PRO A 42 0.39 -10.54 -15.38
CA PRO A 42 -0.73 -11.24 -15.99
C PRO A 42 -0.39 -12.71 -16.24
N LEU A 43 -1.36 -13.60 -15.98
CA LEU A 43 -1.23 -15.02 -16.32
C LEU A 43 -1.55 -15.26 -17.82
N PRO A 44 -0.98 -16.31 -18.42
CA PRO A 44 -1.28 -16.66 -19.81
C PRO A 44 -2.79 -16.78 -20.05
N GLY A 45 -3.28 -16.15 -21.11
CA GLY A 45 -4.69 -16.11 -21.48
C GLY A 45 -5.51 -15.02 -20.78
N ALA A 46 -4.89 -14.16 -19.96
CA ALA A 46 -5.54 -12.95 -19.49
C ALA A 46 -5.87 -12.03 -20.68
N GLN A 47 -7.04 -11.40 -20.65
CA GLN A 47 -7.42 -10.38 -21.62
C GLN A 47 -7.01 -8.99 -21.13
N PRO A 48 -6.87 -8.00 -22.04
CA PRO A 48 -6.42 -6.66 -21.67
C PRO A 48 -7.25 -6.01 -20.56
N ASP A 49 -8.57 -6.25 -20.56
CA ASP A 49 -9.54 -5.64 -19.64
C ASP A 49 -9.96 -6.53 -18.48
N GLN A 50 -9.59 -7.83 -18.51
CA GLN A 50 -9.93 -8.80 -17.47
C GLN A 50 -9.00 -10.01 -17.46
N GLY A 51 -8.85 -10.64 -16.31
CA GLY A 51 -8.10 -11.88 -16.21
C GLY A 51 -7.47 -12.08 -14.84
N TRP A 52 -6.63 -13.09 -14.79
CA TRP A 52 -5.87 -13.42 -13.59
C TRP A 52 -4.44 -12.94 -13.70
N ALA A 53 -3.88 -12.55 -12.57
CA ALA A 53 -2.48 -12.16 -12.43
C ALA A 53 -1.92 -12.72 -11.13
N VAL A 54 -0.61 -12.79 -11.01
CA VAL A 54 0.10 -12.99 -9.75
C VAL A 54 0.73 -11.66 -9.31
N ARG A 55 0.74 -11.45 -7.99
CA ARG A 55 1.31 -10.24 -7.39
C ARG A 55 2.29 -10.60 -6.29
N PRO A 56 3.60 -10.73 -6.58
CA PRO A 56 4.64 -10.73 -5.56
C PRO A 56 4.88 -9.31 -5.05
N VAL A 57 5.07 -9.18 -3.72
CA VAL A 57 5.48 -7.93 -3.06
C VAL A 57 6.49 -8.25 -1.99
N ALA A 58 7.52 -7.42 -1.90
CA ALA A 58 8.46 -7.42 -0.78
C ALA A 58 8.42 -6.05 -0.10
N SER A 59 8.53 -6.02 1.21
CA SER A 59 8.62 -4.79 1.97
C SER A 59 9.52 -4.96 3.18
N ALA A 60 10.13 -3.87 3.62
CA ALA A 60 10.97 -3.81 4.79
C ALA A 60 10.85 -2.44 5.45
N GLY A 61 11.05 -2.38 6.76
CA GLY A 61 10.98 -1.12 7.49
C GLY A 61 11.32 -1.31 8.96
N ALA A 62 11.21 -0.20 9.69
CA ALA A 62 11.43 -0.18 11.12
C ALA A 62 10.40 0.72 11.80
N TYR A 63 10.09 0.40 13.04
CA TYR A 63 9.24 1.18 13.92
C TYR A 63 9.72 1.05 15.36
N ASP A 64 9.38 2.02 16.18
CA ASP A 64 9.60 1.96 17.61
C ASP A 64 8.30 2.13 18.40
N TYR A 65 8.29 1.57 19.58
CA TYR A 65 7.18 1.71 20.51
C TYR A 65 7.66 1.64 21.95
N ARG A 66 6.87 2.23 22.84
CA ARG A 66 7.18 2.22 24.27
C ARG A 66 6.30 1.21 25.01
N ARG A 67 6.97 0.38 25.85
CA ARG A 67 6.30 -0.57 26.72
C ARG A 67 6.94 -0.63 28.09
N ASN A 68 6.14 -0.50 29.16
CA ASN A 68 6.63 -0.50 30.54
C ASN A 68 7.83 0.45 30.75
N SER A 69 7.78 1.66 30.17
CA SER A 69 8.84 2.67 30.19
C SER A 69 10.14 2.27 29.47
N ALA A 70 10.13 1.20 28.68
CA ALA A 70 11.22 0.81 27.80
C ALA A 70 10.88 1.11 26.35
N ASP A 71 11.78 1.76 25.62
CA ASP A 71 11.69 1.93 24.19
C ASP A 71 12.15 0.63 23.51
N ILE A 72 11.37 0.12 22.58
CA ILE A 72 11.60 -1.10 21.81
C ILE A 72 11.60 -0.74 20.34
N GLU A 73 12.72 -0.99 19.68
CA GLU A 73 12.88 -0.87 18.24
C GLU A 73 12.54 -2.21 17.59
N ALA A 74 11.88 -2.18 16.45
CA ALA A 74 11.47 -3.34 15.68
C ALA A 74 11.82 -3.14 14.21
N ASP A 75 12.59 -4.07 13.66
CA ASP A 75 12.85 -4.19 12.24
C ASP A 75 12.01 -5.31 11.65
N PHE A 76 11.50 -5.13 10.44
CA PHE A 76 10.69 -6.14 9.80
C PHE A 76 10.98 -6.31 8.31
N ILE A 77 10.74 -7.53 7.83
CA ILE A 77 10.69 -7.88 6.41
C ILE A 77 9.41 -8.65 6.16
N ASN A 78 8.73 -8.38 5.02
CA ASN A 78 7.61 -9.19 4.57
C ASN A 78 7.75 -9.55 3.10
N LEU A 79 7.26 -10.75 2.80
CA LEU A 79 7.13 -11.28 1.44
C LEU A 79 5.69 -11.70 1.24
N GLU A 80 5.05 -11.20 0.21
CA GLU A 80 3.66 -11.52 -0.14
C GLU A 80 3.59 -12.13 -1.54
N LEU A 81 2.69 -13.08 -1.69
CA LEU A 81 2.31 -13.63 -2.99
C LEU A 81 0.80 -13.78 -3.05
N SER A 82 0.17 -13.11 -4.01
CA SER A 82 -1.27 -13.11 -4.18
C SER A 82 -1.69 -13.48 -5.59
N LEU A 83 -2.80 -14.20 -5.71
CA LEU A 83 -3.54 -14.37 -6.95
C LEU A 83 -4.55 -13.23 -7.06
N VAL A 84 -4.58 -12.55 -8.21
CA VAL A 84 -5.35 -11.33 -8.44
C VAL A 84 -6.33 -11.54 -9.57
N ASN A 85 -7.62 -11.30 -9.33
CA ASN A 85 -8.63 -11.16 -10.38
C ASN A 85 -8.73 -9.69 -10.78
N ARG A 86 -8.51 -9.40 -12.06
CA ARG A 86 -8.45 -8.04 -12.61
C ARG A 86 -9.64 -7.76 -13.51
N ARG A 87 -10.16 -6.53 -13.40
CA ARG A 87 -11.16 -5.97 -14.33
C ARG A 87 -10.83 -4.51 -14.58
N SER A 88 -10.85 -4.10 -15.85
CA SER A 88 -10.65 -2.71 -16.24
C SER A 88 -11.50 -2.34 -17.45
N GLY A 89 -11.54 -1.05 -17.77
CA GLY A 89 -12.30 -0.49 -18.88
C GLY A 89 -12.28 1.03 -18.82
N ASP A 90 -13.10 1.69 -19.63
CA ASP A 90 -13.20 3.16 -19.67
C ASP A 90 -13.62 3.78 -18.32
N TRP A 91 -14.28 2.99 -17.47
CA TRP A 91 -14.69 3.43 -16.12
C TRP A 91 -13.55 3.48 -15.10
N GLY A 92 -12.44 2.75 -15.37
CA GLY A 92 -11.32 2.57 -14.46
C GLY A 92 -10.88 1.12 -14.34
N TYR A 93 -10.51 0.69 -13.13
CA TYR A 93 -10.11 -0.70 -12.86
C TYR A 93 -10.49 -1.13 -11.45
N LEU A 94 -10.55 -2.45 -11.25
CA LEU A 94 -10.76 -3.14 -9.98
C LEU A 94 -9.96 -4.43 -9.94
N ASN A 95 -9.18 -4.62 -8.89
CA ASN A 95 -8.41 -5.82 -8.60
C ASN A 95 -8.89 -6.42 -7.27
N LEU A 96 -9.18 -7.70 -7.26
CA LEU A 96 -9.48 -8.48 -6.05
C LEU A 96 -8.39 -9.52 -5.87
N ALA A 97 -7.78 -9.60 -4.72
CA ALA A 97 -6.66 -10.51 -4.48
C ALA A 97 -6.84 -11.33 -3.20
N ALA A 98 -6.31 -12.55 -3.24
CA ALA A 98 -6.13 -13.40 -2.08
C ALA A 98 -4.74 -14.06 -2.16
N GLY A 99 -4.09 -14.23 -1.01
CA GLY A 99 -2.72 -14.74 -0.99
C GLY A 99 -2.21 -15.04 0.41
N ALA A 100 -0.90 -15.21 0.48
CA ALA A 100 -0.17 -15.44 1.71
C ALA A 100 0.92 -14.39 1.89
N ARG A 101 1.21 -14.07 3.13
CA ARG A 101 2.30 -13.21 3.59
C ARG A 101 3.20 -14.00 4.52
N TYR A 102 4.49 -13.94 4.31
CA TYR A 102 5.50 -14.28 5.30
C TYR A 102 6.03 -12.99 5.90
N SER A 103 6.02 -12.88 7.23
CA SER A 103 6.57 -11.75 7.97
C SER A 103 7.64 -12.24 8.92
N ASN A 104 8.73 -11.48 9.06
CA ASN A 104 9.70 -11.67 10.13
C ASN A 104 9.96 -10.32 10.78
N THR A 105 9.80 -10.26 12.10
CA THR A 105 10.03 -9.05 12.89
C THR A 105 11.03 -9.34 13.99
N ASP A 106 12.13 -8.58 14.01
CA ASP A 106 13.17 -8.65 15.02
C ASP A 106 13.00 -7.47 15.99
N LEU A 107 12.97 -7.75 17.29
CA LEU A 107 12.83 -6.75 18.34
C LEU A 107 14.18 -6.50 19.03
N SER A 108 14.50 -5.24 19.31
CA SER A 108 15.71 -4.87 20.09
C SER A 108 15.68 -5.40 21.52
N ARG A 109 14.48 -5.74 22.04
CA ARG A 109 14.26 -6.39 23.35
C ARG A 109 13.04 -7.31 23.25
N PRO A 110 13.06 -8.48 23.93
CA PRO A 110 11.94 -9.39 23.95
C PRO A 110 10.65 -8.73 24.47
N ASP A 111 9.57 -8.88 23.76
CA ASP A 111 8.21 -8.50 24.18
C ASP A 111 7.22 -9.65 23.91
N PRO A 112 6.98 -10.56 24.86
CA PRO A 112 6.09 -11.70 24.67
C PRO A 112 4.64 -11.35 24.32
N GLN A 113 4.26 -10.08 24.43
CA GLN A 113 2.93 -9.61 24.04
C GLN A 113 2.91 -9.02 22.62
N ASN A 114 4.06 -8.86 21.98
CA ASN A 114 4.13 -8.50 20.58
C ASN A 114 3.84 -9.72 19.72
N ARG A 115 2.67 -9.73 19.08
CA ARG A 115 2.22 -10.85 18.24
C ARG A 115 2.97 -10.97 16.92
N ARG A 116 3.85 -10.01 16.60
CA ARG A 116 4.60 -9.92 15.35
C ARG A 116 6.05 -10.40 15.46
N GLU A 117 6.55 -10.66 16.69
CA GLU A 117 7.93 -11.11 16.90
C GLU A 117 8.18 -12.45 16.22
N GLY A 118 9.29 -12.53 15.49
CA GLY A 118 9.75 -13.72 14.78
C GLY A 118 9.08 -13.95 13.41
N GLY A 119 9.39 -15.11 12.83
CA GLY A 119 8.87 -15.50 11.52
C GLY A 119 7.48 -16.12 11.59
N GLN A 120 6.53 -15.64 10.78
CA GLN A 120 5.17 -16.15 10.74
C GLN A 120 4.53 -16.07 9.34
N TRP A 121 3.58 -16.98 9.10
CA TRP A 121 2.78 -16.98 7.88
C TRP A 121 1.36 -16.50 8.19
N ASP A 122 0.80 -15.74 7.25
CA ASP A 122 -0.57 -15.26 7.33
C ASP A 122 -1.29 -15.38 5.99
N GLY A 123 -2.59 -15.64 6.04
CA GLY A 123 -3.48 -15.49 4.90
C GLY A 123 -3.94 -14.06 4.76
N MET A 124 -4.03 -13.54 3.53
CA MET A 124 -4.48 -12.16 3.30
C MET A 124 -5.43 -12.03 2.12
N VAL A 125 -6.25 -11.01 2.17
CA VAL A 125 -7.09 -10.55 1.07
C VAL A 125 -6.87 -9.06 0.84
N SER A 126 -7.07 -8.62 -0.41
CA SER A 126 -7.03 -7.19 -0.70
C SER A 126 -7.90 -6.82 -1.89
N ILE A 127 -8.25 -5.56 -1.96
CA ILE A 127 -8.97 -4.92 -3.05
C ILE A 127 -8.27 -3.61 -3.39
N ASP A 128 -8.08 -3.34 -4.66
CA ASP A 128 -7.62 -2.05 -5.15
C ASP A 128 -8.34 -1.66 -6.43
N GLY A 129 -8.49 -0.37 -6.63
CA GLY A 129 -9.19 0.12 -7.81
C GLY A 129 -9.19 1.63 -7.92
N ALA A 130 -9.59 2.10 -9.10
CA ALA A 130 -9.85 3.50 -9.33
C ALA A 130 -10.95 3.70 -10.37
N ARG A 131 -11.73 4.75 -10.20
CA ARG A 131 -12.74 5.21 -11.15
C ARG A 131 -12.37 6.58 -11.70
N TYR A 132 -12.57 6.75 -12.99
CA TYR A 132 -12.38 8.01 -13.69
C TYR A 132 -13.74 8.66 -14.00
N ALA A 133 -13.88 9.96 -13.70
CA ALA A 133 -15.06 10.75 -13.97
C ALA A 133 -14.65 12.16 -14.44
N GLY A 134 -14.55 12.34 -15.74
CA GLY A 134 -14.02 13.56 -16.34
C GLY A 134 -12.58 13.83 -15.87
N ALA A 135 -12.34 14.98 -15.23
CA ALA A 135 -11.03 15.33 -14.69
C ALA A 135 -10.70 14.63 -13.36
N TRP A 136 -11.66 13.99 -12.71
CA TRP A 136 -11.49 13.36 -11.41
C TRP A 136 -11.05 11.90 -11.53
N ARG A 137 -10.20 11.47 -10.62
CA ARG A 137 -9.89 10.08 -10.31
C ARG A 137 -10.14 9.87 -8.82
N VAL A 138 -10.98 8.90 -8.49
CA VAL A 138 -11.18 8.42 -7.13
C VAL A 138 -10.71 6.98 -7.10
N GLY A 139 -9.87 6.65 -6.17
CA GLY A 139 -9.29 5.32 -6.06
C GLY A 139 -8.99 4.94 -4.62
N GLY A 140 -8.55 3.71 -4.44
CA GLY A 140 -8.18 3.22 -3.14
C GLY A 140 -7.61 1.82 -3.16
N TYR A 141 -7.16 1.41 -1.99
CA TYR A 141 -6.65 0.08 -1.68
C TYR A 141 -7.12 -0.29 -0.28
N ALA A 142 -7.50 -1.54 -0.07
CA ALA A 142 -7.71 -2.10 1.24
C ALA A 142 -7.13 -3.51 1.32
N SER A 143 -6.59 -3.88 2.48
CA SER A 143 -6.10 -5.23 2.77
C SER A 143 -6.44 -5.64 4.19
N TYR A 144 -6.52 -6.95 4.39
CA TYR A 144 -6.72 -7.58 5.69
C TYR A 144 -5.90 -8.86 5.78
N ALA A 145 -5.14 -9.03 6.87
CA ALA A 145 -4.39 -10.22 7.21
C ALA A 145 -5.03 -10.91 8.43
N PHE A 146 -5.31 -12.21 8.31
CA PHE A 146 -6.25 -12.89 9.21
C PHE A 146 -5.68 -13.26 10.59
N SER A 147 -4.40 -13.69 10.65
CA SER A 147 -3.82 -14.22 11.90
C SER A 147 -3.49 -13.12 12.89
N ILE A 148 -2.99 -12.00 12.42
CA ILE A 148 -2.64 -10.84 13.24
C ILE A 148 -3.73 -9.78 13.25
N GLU A 149 -4.82 -9.98 12.48
CA GLU A 149 -5.97 -9.07 12.38
C GLU A 149 -5.57 -7.67 11.88
N ASP A 150 -4.57 -7.63 10.99
CA ASP A 150 -3.96 -6.44 10.46
C ASP A 150 -4.76 -5.88 9.29
N TYR A 151 -5.13 -4.61 9.33
CA TYR A 151 -5.87 -3.97 8.25
C TYR A 151 -5.19 -2.68 7.79
N TYR A 152 -5.35 -2.42 6.50
CA TYR A 152 -4.92 -1.19 5.87
C TYR A 152 -5.96 -0.74 4.85
N ILE A 153 -6.35 0.52 4.91
CA ILE A 153 -7.29 1.15 3.98
C ILE A 153 -6.71 2.49 3.54
N ARG A 154 -6.61 2.69 2.24
CA ARG A 154 -6.20 3.96 1.64
C ARG A 154 -7.25 4.40 0.64
N GLY A 155 -7.70 5.63 0.76
CA GLY A 155 -8.58 6.30 -0.20
C GLY A 155 -7.90 7.54 -0.78
N GLU A 156 -8.17 7.84 -2.04
CA GLU A 156 -7.65 9.03 -2.69
C GLU A 156 -8.67 9.65 -3.64
N ALA A 157 -8.63 10.97 -3.75
CA ALA A 157 -9.37 11.71 -4.76
C ALA A 157 -8.45 12.77 -5.38
N THR A 158 -8.24 12.68 -6.69
CA THR A 158 -7.37 13.60 -7.42
C THR A 158 -8.06 14.21 -8.62
N ARG A 159 -7.71 15.45 -8.96
CA ARG A 159 -8.20 16.15 -10.14
C ARG A 159 -7.04 16.48 -11.08
N ALA A 160 -7.20 16.20 -12.37
CA ALA A 160 -6.26 16.62 -13.39
C ALA A 160 -6.24 18.17 -13.49
N VAL A 161 -5.06 18.76 -13.38
CA VAL A 161 -4.85 20.22 -13.43
C VAL A 161 -4.14 20.65 -14.69
N ARG A 162 -3.50 19.70 -15.41
CA ARG A 162 -2.85 19.95 -16.70
C ARG A 162 -2.99 18.73 -17.63
N PRO A 163 -2.95 18.96 -18.96
CA PRO A 163 -3.00 17.87 -19.95
C PRO A 163 -1.83 16.89 -19.86
N ASN A 164 -0.71 17.29 -19.25
CA ASN A 164 0.50 16.45 -19.08
C ASN A 164 0.44 15.43 -17.94
N GLY A 165 -0.76 15.07 -17.49
CA GLY A 165 -0.95 14.05 -16.47
C GLY A 165 -0.74 14.51 -15.03
N LEU A 166 -0.49 15.82 -14.79
CA LEU A 166 -0.41 16.33 -13.41
C LEU A 166 -1.79 16.34 -12.76
N ARG A 167 -1.86 15.72 -11.58
CA ARG A 167 -3.07 15.63 -10.75
C ARG A 167 -2.75 16.11 -9.34
N LEU A 168 -3.69 16.83 -8.74
CA LEU A 168 -3.62 17.27 -7.35
C LEU A 168 -4.84 16.72 -6.61
N GLY A 169 -4.68 16.40 -5.34
CA GLY A 169 -5.77 15.86 -4.55
C GLY A 169 -5.43 15.63 -3.10
N LEU A 170 -6.23 14.76 -2.51
CA LEU A 170 -6.12 14.35 -1.11
C LEU A 170 -6.04 12.83 -1.04
N GLU A 171 -5.41 12.35 0.02
CA GLU A 171 -5.47 10.95 0.42
C GLU A 171 -5.82 10.82 1.90
N THR A 172 -6.44 9.71 2.25
CA THR A 172 -6.62 9.28 3.63
C THR A 172 -6.11 7.86 3.77
N ILE A 173 -5.51 7.55 4.91
CA ILE A 173 -5.05 6.20 5.26
C ILE A 173 -5.61 5.88 6.63
N ILE A 174 -6.13 4.66 6.79
CA ILE A 174 -6.56 4.09 8.05
C ILE A 174 -5.89 2.73 8.16
N GLU A 175 -5.19 2.50 9.25
CA GLU A 175 -4.43 1.28 9.45
C GLU A 175 -4.42 0.89 10.92
N GLY A 176 -4.35 -0.41 11.20
CA GLY A 176 -4.31 -0.89 12.57
C GLY A 176 -4.35 -2.40 12.69
N ASP A 177 -4.27 -2.84 13.94
CA ASP A 177 -4.52 -4.19 14.41
C ASP A 177 -5.18 -4.10 15.82
N PRO A 178 -5.47 -5.20 16.54
CA PRO A 178 -6.07 -5.13 17.87
C PRO A 178 -5.26 -4.35 18.92
N SER A 179 -4.05 -3.92 18.60
CA SER A 179 -3.17 -3.22 19.52
C SER A 179 -3.00 -1.73 19.24
N TYR A 180 -3.36 -1.26 18.05
CA TYR A 180 -3.25 0.16 17.68
C TYR A 180 -4.19 0.50 16.50
N ASP A 181 -4.47 1.79 16.35
CA ASP A 181 -5.23 2.40 15.25
C ASP A 181 -4.53 3.71 14.86
N ARG A 182 -4.41 3.97 13.54
CA ARG A 182 -3.84 5.19 13.01
C ARG A 182 -4.65 5.71 11.83
N GLN A 183 -4.74 7.02 11.75
CA GLN A 183 -5.46 7.72 10.70
C GLN A 183 -4.58 8.82 10.12
N SER A 184 -4.46 8.86 8.80
CA SER A 184 -3.68 9.88 8.09
C SER A 184 -4.54 10.65 7.11
N LEU A 185 -4.24 11.93 6.97
CA LEU A 185 -4.82 12.80 5.95
C LEU A 185 -3.71 13.65 5.34
N GLY A 186 -3.63 13.66 4.01
CA GLY A 186 -2.58 14.36 3.29
C GLY A 186 -2.99 14.95 1.96
N ALA A 187 -2.18 15.90 1.50
CA ALA A 187 -2.20 16.41 0.15
C ALA A 187 -1.41 15.47 -0.77
N LEU A 188 -1.96 15.19 -1.95
CA LEU A 188 -1.40 14.25 -2.92
C LEU A 188 -1.14 14.95 -4.24
N VAL A 189 0.06 14.76 -4.78
CA VAL A 189 0.46 15.11 -6.14
C VAL A 189 0.76 13.82 -6.89
N ALA A 190 0.16 13.64 -8.06
CA ALA A 190 0.51 12.55 -8.97
C ALA A 190 0.82 13.12 -10.35
N PHE A 191 1.83 12.56 -11.03
CA PHE A 191 2.22 12.99 -12.36
C PHE A 191 2.82 11.85 -13.17
N GLN A 192 2.77 11.98 -14.48
CA GLN A 192 3.30 11.01 -15.44
C GLN A 192 4.51 11.60 -16.15
N PRO A 193 5.75 11.29 -15.68
CA PRO A 193 6.97 11.81 -16.33
C PRO A 193 7.17 11.23 -17.73
N MET A 194 6.65 10.04 -17.99
CA MET A 194 6.65 9.37 -19.29
C MET A 194 5.45 8.41 -19.39
N THR A 195 5.11 7.99 -20.59
CA THR A 195 4.03 7.03 -20.84
C THR A 195 4.24 5.76 -20.04
N GLY A 196 3.18 5.29 -19.42
CA GLY A 196 3.19 4.08 -18.59
C GLY A 196 3.82 4.25 -17.20
N THR A 197 4.37 5.42 -16.86
CA THR A 197 4.98 5.66 -15.54
C THR A 197 4.20 6.71 -14.77
N GLU A 198 3.79 6.39 -13.55
CA GLU A 198 3.19 7.35 -12.61
C GLU A 198 4.06 7.48 -11.37
N VAL A 199 4.30 8.71 -10.96
CA VAL A 199 4.95 9.08 -9.69
C VAL A 199 3.92 9.77 -8.82
N ARG A 200 3.91 9.44 -7.54
CA ARG A 200 3.02 10.02 -6.52
C ARG A 200 3.84 10.47 -5.34
N VAL A 201 3.49 11.64 -4.81
CA VAL A 201 4.07 12.17 -3.58
C VAL A 201 2.93 12.70 -2.73
N SER A 202 2.90 12.32 -1.47
CA SER A 202 1.96 12.85 -0.50
C SER A 202 2.66 13.31 0.78
N VAL A 203 2.09 14.36 1.36
CA VAL A 203 2.53 14.93 2.64
C VAL A 203 1.28 15.24 3.47
N GLY A 204 1.35 14.99 4.76
CA GLY A 204 0.20 15.20 5.62
C GLY A 204 0.49 15.01 7.10
N GLY A 205 -0.57 14.85 7.86
CA GLY A 205 -0.54 14.49 9.27
C GLY A 205 -1.07 13.08 9.49
N ARG A 206 -0.42 12.34 10.37
CA ARG A 206 -0.84 11.03 10.86
C ARG A 206 -1.13 11.13 12.35
N LYS A 207 -2.32 10.73 12.74
CA LYS A 207 -2.75 10.68 14.14
C LYS A 207 -2.70 9.22 14.61
N GLY A 208 -1.95 8.97 15.67
CA GLY A 208 -1.97 7.75 16.46
C GLY A 208 -2.75 7.96 17.77
N ASP A 209 -2.51 7.07 18.73
CA ASP A 209 -3.21 7.09 20.01
C ASP A 209 -2.93 8.36 20.84
N ASP A 210 -1.68 8.84 20.85
CA ASP A 210 -1.23 9.91 21.73
C ASP A 210 -0.89 11.22 20.99
N ASP A 211 -0.35 11.16 19.77
CA ASP A 211 0.20 12.31 19.06
C ASP A 211 -0.20 12.38 17.58
N THR A 212 0.01 13.57 17.01
CA THR A 212 -0.09 13.79 15.56
C THR A 212 1.29 14.11 15.00
N GLU A 213 1.75 13.34 14.04
CA GLU A 213 3.04 13.45 13.41
C GLU A 213 2.95 13.78 11.91
N PRO A 214 3.90 14.49 11.32
CA PRO A 214 3.96 14.66 9.88
C PRO A 214 4.37 13.36 9.19
N TYR A 215 3.88 13.15 7.96
CA TYR A 215 4.35 12.07 7.12
C TYR A 215 4.69 12.53 5.70
N LEU A 216 5.58 11.78 5.06
CA LEU A 216 5.91 11.86 3.65
C LEU A 216 5.78 10.45 3.04
N ALA A 217 5.08 10.34 1.92
CA ALA A 217 5.05 9.11 1.16
C ALA A 217 5.38 9.36 -0.32
N ILE A 218 6.07 8.40 -0.92
CA ILE A 218 6.37 8.40 -2.36
C ILE A 218 5.97 7.05 -2.96
N GLY A 219 5.45 7.07 -4.17
CA GLY A 219 5.11 5.88 -4.93
C GLY A 219 5.48 6.03 -6.40
N LEU A 220 5.85 4.91 -6.99
CA LEU A 220 6.18 4.78 -8.40
C LEU A 220 5.46 3.55 -8.95
N SER A 221 4.89 3.66 -10.15
CA SER A 221 4.43 2.51 -10.92
C SER A 221 4.80 2.66 -12.39
N ARG A 222 5.06 1.53 -13.05
CA ARG A 222 5.36 1.47 -14.47
C ARG A 222 4.77 0.23 -15.12
N SER A 223 4.04 0.42 -16.21
CA SER A 223 3.63 -0.62 -17.16
C SER A 223 4.64 -0.70 -18.33
N PHE A 224 4.88 -1.90 -18.85
CA PHE A 224 5.85 -2.17 -19.93
C PHE A 224 5.15 -2.62 -21.19
#